data_3eacffd211c61fb2975916fc04873823
#
_entry.id   3eacffd211c61fb2975916fc04873823
#
_cell.length_a   1.000
_cell.length_b   1.000
_cell.length_c   1.000
_cell.angle_alpha   90.00
_cell.angle_beta   90.00
_cell.angle_gamma   90.00
#
_symmetry.space_group_name_H-M   'P 1'
#
loop_
_entity.id
_entity.type
_entity.pdbx_description
1 polymer ?
#
loop_
_entity_poly.entity_id
_entity_poly.type
_entity_poly.pdbx_seq_one_letter_code
_entity_poly.pdbx_strand_id
1 'polypeptide(L)' 'MKYTFTYIIEQDEDGLYVADVPALPGCHTQAKSLDELKERILEAIRLYLDEIGTYIEKSRFIGVQQIEALIE' A
#
# COMPACT_ATOMS: atom_id res chain seq x y z
N MET A 1 1.55 13.78 15.90
CA MET A 1 2.09 14.09 14.59
C MET A 1 1.36 13.28 13.52
N LYS A 2 0.99 13.93 12.43
CA LYS A 2 0.27 13.28 11.33
C LYS A 2 1.22 12.94 10.17
N TYR A 3 1.07 11.76 9.65
CA TYR A 3 1.74 11.36 8.42
C TYR A 3 0.68 11.01 7.38
N THR A 4 0.92 11.37 6.15
CA THR A 4 0.06 10.99 5.03
C THR A 4 0.76 9.94 4.21
N PHE A 5 0.09 8.82 4.00
CA PHE A 5 0.62 7.74 3.18
C PHE A 5 -0.29 7.52 1.98
N THR A 6 0.33 7.26 0.84
CA THR A 6 -0.40 6.84 -0.34
C THR A 6 -0.37 5.32 -0.41
N TYR A 7 -1.51 4.71 -0.69
CA TYR A 7 -1.53 3.27 -0.97
C TYR A 7 -2.18 3.03 -2.32
N ILE A 8 -1.66 2.02 -3.00
CA ILE A 8 -2.12 1.63 -4.33
C ILE A 8 -3.06 0.46 -4.16
N ILE A 9 -4.20 0.50 -4.86
CA ILE A 9 -5.23 -0.52 -4.76
C ILE A 9 -5.31 -1.30 -6.05
N GLU A 10 -5.29 -2.63 -5.93
CA GLU A 10 -5.49 -3.53 -7.06
C GLU A 10 -6.54 -4.55 -6.68
N GLN A 11 -7.12 -5.22 -7.65
CA GLN A 11 -8.08 -6.28 -7.41
C GLN A 11 -7.51 -7.57 -8.02
N ASP A 12 -7.46 -8.63 -7.23
CA ASP A 12 -6.92 -9.90 -7.71
C ASP A 12 -7.97 -10.72 -8.46
N GLU A 13 -7.59 -11.90 -8.93
CA GLU A 13 -8.46 -12.77 -9.70
C GLU A 13 -9.70 -13.22 -8.92
N ASP A 14 -9.58 -13.31 -7.61
CA ASP A 14 -10.67 -13.75 -6.75
C ASP A 14 -11.60 -12.61 -6.33
N GLY A 15 -11.32 -11.41 -6.80
CA GLY A 15 -12.11 -10.23 -6.47
C GLY A 15 -11.72 -9.55 -5.17
N LEU A 16 -10.63 -9.98 -4.54
CA LEU A 16 -10.13 -9.32 -3.34
C LEU A 16 -9.39 -8.03 -3.70
N TYR A 17 -9.60 -7.01 -2.90
CA TYR A 17 -8.86 -5.76 -3.05
C TYR A 17 -7.54 -5.88 -2.28
N VAL A 18 -6.47 -5.49 -2.95
CA VAL A 18 -5.11 -5.55 -2.38
C VAL A 18 -4.56 -4.15 -2.31
N ALA A 19 -4.01 -3.78 -1.18
CA ALA A 19 -3.39 -2.47 -1.00
C ALA A 19 -1.91 -2.62 -0.70
N ASP A 20 -1.13 -1.71 -1.26
CA ASP A 20 0.32 -1.66 -1.05
C ASP A 20 0.73 -0.21 -0.77
N VAL A 21 1.59 -0.03 0.20
CA VAL A 21 2.09 1.31 0.57
C VAL A 21 3.50 1.46 0.05
N PRO A 22 3.70 2.22 -1.05
CA PRO A 22 5.04 2.34 -1.64
C PRO A 22 6.10 2.92 -0.71
N ALA A 23 5.71 3.83 0.18
CA ALA A 23 6.65 4.45 1.11
C ALA A 23 7.13 3.49 2.21
N LEU A 24 6.43 2.37 2.41
CA LEU A 24 6.75 1.40 3.46
C LEU A 24 6.91 0.02 2.81
N PRO A 25 8.11 -0.32 2.35
CA PRO A 25 8.35 -1.57 1.64
C PRO A 25 7.86 -2.79 2.43
N GLY A 26 7.05 -3.62 1.78
CA GLY A 26 6.48 -4.80 2.41
C GLY A 26 5.20 -4.55 3.19
N CYS A 27 4.74 -3.31 3.29
CA CYS A 27 3.50 -3.01 3.97
C CYS A 27 2.34 -3.15 2.98
N HIS A 28 1.60 -4.23 3.10
CA HIS A 28 0.48 -4.52 2.21
C HIS A 28 -0.59 -5.31 2.96
N THR A 29 -1.79 -5.30 2.42
CA THR A 29 -2.90 -6.06 2.99
C THR A 29 -3.96 -6.30 1.92
N GLN A 30 -4.99 -7.07 2.26
CA GLN A 30 -6.09 -7.35 1.35
C GLN A 30 -7.40 -7.41 2.12
N ALA A 31 -8.50 -7.19 1.42
CA ALA A 31 -9.83 -7.21 2.00
C ALA A 31 -10.88 -7.43 0.92
N LYS A 32 -12.09 -7.75 1.35
CA LYS A 32 -13.21 -8.04 0.46
C LYS A 32 -13.93 -6.78 -0.02
N SER A 33 -13.74 -5.66 0.68
CA SER A 33 -14.35 -4.39 0.31
C SER A 33 -13.36 -3.26 0.47
N LEU A 34 -13.63 -2.14 -0.19
CA LEU A 34 -12.76 -0.97 -0.09
C LEU A 34 -12.79 -0.35 1.31
N ASP A 35 -13.95 -0.37 1.97
CA ASP A 35 -14.05 0.14 3.33
C ASP A 35 -13.22 -0.69 4.30
N GLU A 36 -13.31 -2.00 4.19
CA GLU A 36 -12.52 -2.90 5.03
C GLU A 36 -11.02 -2.76 4.72
N LEU A 37 -10.69 -2.58 3.45
CA LEU A 37 -9.30 -2.40 3.03
C LEU A 37 -8.67 -1.17 3.70
N LYS A 38 -9.42 -0.08 3.76
CA LYS A 38 -8.95 1.15 4.39
C LYS A 38 -8.61 0.93 5.86
N GLU A 39 -9.46 0.22 6.58
CA GLU A 39 -9.21 -0.09 7.99
C GLU A 39 -8.00 -0.99 8.15
N ARG A 40 -7.90 -2.00 7.30
CA ARG A 40 -6.80 -2.95 7.37
C ARG A 40 -5.45 -2.34 7.01
N ILE A 41 -5.43 -1.44 6.02
CA ILE A 41 -4.16 -0.82 5.66
C ILE A 41 -3.70 0.16 6.73
N LEU A 42 -4.62 0.83 7.40
CA LEU A 42 -4.28 1.70 8.52
C LEU A 42 -3.66 0.90 9.65
N GLU A 43 -4.23 -0.26 9.96
CA GLU A 43 -3.70 -1.15 10.98
C GLU A 43 -2.32 -1.68 10.58
N ALA A 44 -2.16 -2.06 9.31
CA ALA A 44 -0.88 -2.55 8.81
C ALA A 44 0.21 -1.48 8.90
N ILE A 45 -0.14 -0.22 8.59
CA ILE A 45 0.79 0.89 8.70
C ILE A 45 1.21 1.09 10.16
N ARG A 46 0.26 1.04 11.07
CA ARG A 46 0.55 1.19 12.50
C ARG A 46 1.49 0.11 13.01
N LEU A 47 1.23 -1.12 12.64
CA LEU A 47 2.08 -2.24 13.03
C LEU A 47 3.48 -2.12 12.43
N TYR A 48 3.54 -1.72 11.16
CA TYR A 48 4.82 -1.53 10.49
C TYR A 48 5.66 -0.46 11.19
N LEU A 49 5.05 0.68 11.51
CA LEU A 49 5.75 1.76 12.18
C LEU A 49 6.16 1.41 13.62
N ASP A 50 5.35 0.61 14.30
CA ASP A 50 5.70 0.12 15.63
C ASP A 50 6.95 -0.74 15.59
N GLU A 51 7.09 -1.55 14.54
CA GLU A 51 8.20 -2.48 14.40
C GLU A 51 9.50 -1.80 14.02
N ILE A 52 9.45 -0.87 13.07
CA ILE A 52 10.65 -0.17 12.59
C ILE A 52 10.89 1.16 13.28
N GLY A 53 10.04 1.51 14.24
CA GLY A 53 10.10 2.79 14.91
C GLY A 53 9.58 3.91 14.01
N THR A 54 10.14 5.11 14.16
CA THR A 54 9.70 6.27 13.40
C THR A 54 10.48 6.49 12.12
N TYR A 55 11.31 5.51 11.73
CA TYR A 55 12.08 5.62 10.50
C TYR A 55 11.16 5.40 9.30
N ILE A 56 11.07 6.40 8.45
CA ILE A 56 10.31 6.33 7.21
C ILE A 56 11.26 6.67 6.08
N GLU A 57 11.28 5.87 5.04
CA GLU A 57 12.13 6.15 3.89
C GLU A 57 11.81 7.52 3.32
N LYS A 58 12.85 8.24 2.94
CA LYS A 58 12.71 9.59 2.39
C LYS A 58 12.38 9.58 0.91
N SER A 59 11.62 8.61 0.47
CA SER A 59 11.13 8.59 -0.89
C SER A 59 9.85 9.41 -0.97
N ARG A 60 9.60 9.97 -2.13
CA ARG A 60 8.40 10.74 -2.37
C ARG A 60 7.60 10.07 -3.47
N PHE A 61 6.34 9.82 -3.20
CA PHE A 61 5.45 9.25 -4.20
C PHE A 61 5.24 10.27 -5.32
N ILE A 62 5.49 9.86 -6.56
CA ILE A 62 5.28 10.73 -7.73
C ILE A 62 4.03 10.33 -8.48
N GLY A 63 3.80 9.05 -8.68
CA GLY A 63 2.62 8.62 -9.42
C GLY A 63 2.73 7.18 -9.88
N VAL A 64 1.73 6.79 -10.63
CA VAL A 64 1.63 5.46 -11.22
C VAL A 64 1.51 5.60 -12.72
N GLN A 65 2.27 4.83 -13.46
CA GLN A 65 2.22 4.86 -14.91
C GLN A 65 2.15 3.45 -15.45
N GLN A 66 1.63 3.33 -16.64
CA GLN A 66 1.56 2.07 -17.36
C GLN A 66 2.48 2.14 -18.57
N ILE A 67 3.07 1.03 -18.92
CA ILE A 67 3.87 0.94 -20.13
C ILE A 67 3.51 -0.34 -20.85
N GLU A 68 3.40 -0.25 -22.16
CA GLU A 68 3.11 -1.39 -23.00
C GLU A 68 4.41 -2.07 -23.38
N ALA A 69 4.50 -3.36 -23.16
CA ALA A 69 5.70 -4.12 -23.48
C ALA A 69 5.31 -5.27 -24.43
N LEU A 70 6.05 -5.39 -25.51
CA LEU A 70 5.86 -6.48 -26.44
C LEU A 70 6.79 -7.62 -26.06
N ILE A 71 6.19 -8.75 -25.68
CA ILE A 71 6.94 -9.92 -25.21
C ILE A 71 6.69 -11.06 -26.17
N GLU A 72 7.77 -11.67 -26.64
CA GLU A 72 7.70 -12.82 -27.53
C GLU A 72 7.83 -14.15 -26.79
#